data_476519a320494a2bace7c092ce708b2e
#
_entry.id   476519a320494a2bace7c092ce708b2e
#
_cell.length_a   1.000
_cell.length_b   1.000
_cell.length_c   1.000
_cell.angle_alpha   90.00
_cell.angle_beta   90.00
_cell.angle_gamma   90.00
#
_symmetry.space_group_name_H-M   'P 1'
#
loop_
_entity.id
_entity.type
_entity.pdbx_description
1 polymer ?
#
loop_
_entity_poly.entity_id
_entity_poly.type
_entity_poly.pdbx_seq_one_letter_code
_entity_poly.pdbx_strand_id
1 'polypeptide(L)'
;MKRFALALLTLGTLTGCGAPAFAAGAAPRGGAAPEEATRGGPLLADGRRILHVLHRLAFGSRPGDVERVRAVGLEAWIDRQLHPETIDDRATERALADLPSLRMSIPEALRQYPRPDPKLREKAQNGQLTRREMTEMSPPEKRPFRIVAELQAAKTLHAVESERQLQEIMVDFWFNHFNVFAGKGDVRWYVSAYERDVVRPNALGRFADLVRASARHPAMLFYLDNWLSARRDFTVPAGPNKGRKAGLNENYARELMELHTLGVDGGYTQSDVAEVARAFTGWSIDRPQTEGRFVFRPRMHDTGTKMVLGHSIPAGGGEDDGQRVLEVLIRQPSTARFIATKLVRRFVSDTPPPPLVDRVAATYLTSGGDIRTMLRVIFASPEFYGEDAYRAKVKTPFEFVASAVRALGATVDAHAAFDLARATAEIGEPLYQAQPPTGYPDRAEAWVSSGALLARMNFAQALASGRYPRVALDPGSLVAGADLRSPDAVLDRLLGALVAGQTSGETRAVLAAQLTSEEITRSGPDDRGPAKTDIAKLAALVLGSPEFQRR
;
A
#
# COMPACT_ATOMS: atom_id res chain seq x y z
N MET A 1 -45.29 -2.94 -11.26
CA MET A 1 -45.97 -1.74 -11.85
C MET A 1 -45.17 -0.52 -11.45
N LYS A 2 -45.00 0.37 -12.39
CA LYS A 2 -44.36 1.70 -12.46
C LYS A 2 -42.87 1.69 -12.84
N ARG A 3 -42.74 1.89 -14.15
CA ARG A 3 -41.59 2.36 -14.92
C ARG A 3 -41.31 3.82 -14.57
N PHE A 4 -40.02 4.21 -14.51
CA PHE A 4 -39.65 5.60 -14.76
C PHE A 4 -38.56 5.65 -15.81
N ALA A 5 -38.77 6.60 -16.70
CA ALA A 5 -38.23 6.71 -18.02
C ALA A 5 -36.91 7.47 -18.08
N LEU A 6 -36.16 7.08 -19.07
CA LEU A 6 -34.98 7.68 -19.69
C LEU A 6 -35.31 9.10 -20.20
N ALA A 7 -34.45 10.06 -19.99
CA ALA A 7 -34.44 11.33 -20.74
C ALA A 7 -33.06 11.52 -21.37
N LEU A 8 -33.02 11.28 -22.69
CA LEU A 8 -31.99 11.76 -23.61
C LEU A 8 -32.20 13.27 -23.84
N LEU A 9 -31.13 14.03 -23.85
CA LEU A 9 -31.09 15.35 -24.47
C LEU A 9 -29.98 15.39 -25.50
N THR A 10 -30.40 15.65 -26.73
CA THR A 10 -29.66 15.67 -28.00
C THR A 10 -29.10 17.06 -28.32
N LEU A 11 -27.92 17.03 -28.92
CA LEU A 11 -27.37 17.87 -30.00
C LEU A 11 -27.52 19.40 -29.97
N GLY A 12 -26.41 20.06 -30.13
CA GLY A 12 -26.23 21.38 -30.72
C GLY A 12 -24.92 21.44 -31.49
N THR A 13 -25.02 21.22 -32.80
CA THR A 13 -23.96 21.46 -33.79
C THR A 13 -23.80 22.95 -34.06
N LEU A 14 -22.57 23.47 -34.06
CA LEU A 14 -22.24 24.72 -34.74
C LEU A 14 -20.92 24.56 -35.51
N THR A 15 -21.07 24.73 -36.80
CA THR A 15 -20.07 24.75 -37.85
C THR A 15 -19.32 26.09 -37.93
N GLY A 16 -18.03 26.01 -38.25
CA GLY A 16 -17.45 26.88 -39.27
C GLY A 16 -16.43 27.92 -38.88
N CYS A 17 -15.38 27.91 -39.68
CA CYS A 17 -14.46 28.98 -40.06
C CYS A 17 -13.05 28.87 -39.50
N GLY A 18 -12.13 28.43 -40.36
CA GLY A 18 -11.24 29.33 -41.07
C GLY A 18 -9.81 29.23 -40.61
N ALA A 19 -8.98 28.45 -41.30
CA ALA A 19 -7.54 28.53 -41.22
C ALA A 19 -7.00 29.74 -41.98
N PRO A 20 -5.91 30.37 -41.54
CA PRO A 20 -4.98 30.95 -42.50
C PRO A 20 -3.64 30.19 -42.51
N ALA A 21 -3.25 29.83 -43.75
CA ALA A 21 -1.90 29.42 -44.07
C ALA A 21 -0.92 30.58 -43.85
N PHE A 22 0.23 30.34 -43.23
CA PHE A 22 1.37 31.24 -43.33
C PHE A 22 2.65 30.52 -43.72
N ALA A 23 3.36 31.20 -44.56
CA ALA A 23 4.45 30.81 -45.40
C ALA A 23 5.69 30.29 -44.71
N ALA A 24 6.45 29.50 -45.47
CA ALA A 24 7.83 29.09 -45.20
C ALA A 24 8.77 30.32 -45.14
N GLY A 25 9.52 30.47 -44.05
CA GLY A 25 10.59 31.43 -43.86
C GLY A 25 11.84 30.72 -43.38
N ALA A 26 12.95 30.99 -44.05
CA ALA A 26 14.27 30.41 -43.99
C ALA A 26 14.88 30.25 -42.61
N ALA A 27 15.67 29.17 -42.43
CA ALA A 27 16.57 28.92 -41.31
C ALA A 27 17.70 29.94 -41.22
N PRO A 28 18.19 30.25 -40.00
CA PRO A 28 19.60 30.55 -39.78
C PRO A 28 20.28 29.38 -39.03
N ARG A 29 21.45 29.04 -39.54
CA ARG A 29 22.44 28.14 -38.91
C ARG A 29 23.05 28.86 -37.70
N GLY A 30 23.16 28.14 -36.61
CA GLY A 30 23.92 28.57 -35.45
C GLY A 30 23.77 27.56 -34.35
N GLY A 31 24.73 26.62 -34.22
CA GLY A 31 24.74 25.61 -33.18
C GLY A 31 24.97 26.23 -31.80
N ALA A 32 24.14 25.82 -30.87
CA ALA A 32 24.46 25.71 -29.46
C ALA A 32 23.83 24.40 -28.98
N ALA A 33 24.68 23.54 -28.45
CA ALA A 33 24.24 22.34 -27.78
C ALA A 33 23.24 22.69 -26.66
N PRO A 34 22.19 21.88 -26.39
CA PRO A 34 21.35 22.12 -25.24
C PRO A 34 22.17 21.77 -23.99
N GLU A 35 22.66 22.83 -23.33
CA GLU A 35 23.17 22.78 -21.96
C GLU A 35 22.05 22.26 -21.02
N GLU A 36 22.30 21.11 -20.45
CA GLU A 36 21.89 20.59 -19.16
C GLU A 36 20.63 21.20 -18.51
N ALA A 37 19.50 20.55 -18.71
CA ALA A 37 18.37 20.61 -17.77
C ALA A 37 18.67 19.75 -16.52
N THR A 38 19.76 20.04 -15.80
CA THR A 38 20.08 19.55 -14.46
C THR A 38 20.00 20.72 -13.48
N ARG A 39 18.78 21.23 -13.26
CA ARG A 39 18.52 22.10 -12.10
C ARG A 39 17.52 21.36 -11.21
N GLY A 40 18.03 20.46 -10.35
CA GLY A 40 17.37 20.15 -9.11
C GLY A 40 17.20 21.45 -8.31
N GLY A 41 16.00 21.69 -7.76
CA GLY A 41 15.77 22.83 -6.87
C GLY A 41 16.73 22.81 -5.67
N PRO A 42 16.73 23.87 -4.83
CA PRO A 42 17.58 23.93 -3.66
C PRO A 42 17.39 22.71 -2.76
N LEU A 43 18.48 22.18 -2.19
CA LEU A 43 18.47 21.02 -1.32
C LEU A 43 18.00 21.41 0.09
N LEU A 44 17.35 20.46 0.77
CA LEU A 44 16.89 20.62 2.14
C LEU A 44 18.05 20.85 3.11
N ALA A 45 17.87 21.77 4.07
CA ALA A 45 18.77 21.92 5.20
C ALA A 45 18.73 20.67 6.13
N ASP A 46 19.82 20.42 6.87
CA ASP A 46 20.03 19.16 7.61
C ASP A 46 18.87 18.72 8.52
N GLY A 47 18.28 19.66 9.27
CA GLY A 47 17.13 19.33 10.13
C GLY A 47 15.90 18.88 9.34
N ARG A 48 15.67 19.48 8.16
CA ARG A 48 14.56 19.09 7.27
C ARG A 48 14.85 17.77 6.55
N ARG A 49 16.13 17.45 6.26
CA ARG A 49 16.53 16.16 5.67
C ARG A 49 16.17 14.98 6.57
N ILE A 50 16.47 15.07 7.89
CA ILE A 50 16.12 14.02 8.85
C ILE A 50 14.61 13.80 8.89
N LEU A 51 13.82 14.87 8.98
CA LEU A 51 12.36 14.76 8.99
C LEU A 51 11.82 14.17 7.69
N HIS A 52 12.35 14.62 6.55
CA HIS A 52 11.96 14.09 5.25
C HIS A 52 12.19 12.58 5.17
N VAL A 53 13.37 12.13 5.61
CA VAL A 53 13.70 10.69 5.64
C VAL A 53 12.77 9.93 6.57
N LEU A 54 12.50 10.42 7.79
CA LEU A 54 11.56 9.79 8.72
C LEU A 54 10.13 9.74 8.17
N HIS A 55 9.71 10.72 7.39
CA HIS A 55 8.40 10.74 6.76
C HIS A 55 8.31 9.86 5.50
N ARG A 56 9.45 9.53 4.85
CA ARG A 56 9.48 8.71 3.63
C ARG A 56 9.80 7.25 3.90
N LEU A 57 10.73 6.98 4.81
CA LEU A 57 11.24 5.64 5.11
C LEU A 57 10.58 5.04 6.37
N ALA A 58 9.73 5.81 7.06
CA ALA A 58 8.94 5.36 8.19
C ALA A 58 7.50 5.89 8.10
N PHE A 59 6.64 5.40 8.97
CA PHE A 59 5.27 5.92 9.13
C PHE A 59 5.24 7.21 9.97
N GLY A 60 6.18 8.13 9.71
CA GLY A 60 6.35 9.37 10.46
C GLY A 60 7.21 9.22 11.71
N SER A 61 7.60 10.36 12.30
CA SER A 61 8.44 10.40 13.49
C SER A 61 7.65 10.20 14.78
N ARG A 62 8.28 9.57 15.77
CA ARG A 62 7.89 9.61 17.18
C ARG A 62 8.63 10.76 17.88
N PRO A 63 8.18 11.21 19.05
CA PRO A 63 8.96 12.10 19.89
C PRO A 63 10.37 11.53 20.15
N GLY A 64 11.41 12.34 19.92
CA GLY A 64 12.80 11.94 20.08
C GLY A 64 13.44 11.22 18.88
N ASP A 65 12.71 10.86 17.83
CA ASP A 65 13.27 10.19 16.65
C ASP A 65 14.29 11.07 15.91
N VAL A 66 14.00 12.36 15.76
CA VAL A 66 14.89 13.30 15.10
C VAL A 66 16.25 13.38 15.81
N GLU A 67 16.22 13.45 17.12
CA GLU A 67 17.44 13.48 17.97
C GLU A 67 18.20 12.14 17.89
N ARG A 68 17.49 11.02 17.90
CA ARG A 68 18.12 9.70 17.74
C ARG A 68 18.81 9.55 16.39
N VAL A 69 18.12 9.95 15.29
CA VAL A 69 18.72 9.89 13.95
C VAL A 69 19.91 10.84 13.84
N ARG A 70 19.82 12.05 14.41
CA ARG A 70 20.95 13.00 14.43
C ARG A 70 22.16 12.46 15.16
N ALA A 71 21.95 11.78 16.29
CA ALA A 71 23.04 11.20 17.11
C ALA A 71 23.75 10.03 16.41
N VAL A 72 23.00 9.20 15.67
CA VAL A 72 23.55 8.07 14.91
C VAL A 72 24.14 8.49 13.56
N GLY A 73 23.63 9.58 12.97
CA GLY A 73 23.92 10.02 11.62
C GLY A 73 22.87 9.50 10.61
N LEU A 74 22.45 10.38 9.69
CA LEU A 74 21.35 10.11 8.77
C LEU A 74 21.65 8.92 7.84
N GLU A 75 22.83 8.90 7.23
CA GLU A 75 23.24 7.84 6.31
C GLU A 75 23.36 6.47 7.04
N ALA A 76 23.89 6.46 8.26
CA ALA A 76 23.97 5.24 9.08
C ALA A 76 22.58 4.73 9.47
N TRP A 77 21.65 5.63 9.76
CA TRP A 77 20.27 5.25 10.03
C TRP A 77 19.59 4.66 8.77
N ILE A 78 19.77 5.28 7.60
CA ILE A 78 19.24 4.77 6.32
C ILE A 78 19.82 3.39 6.03
N ASP A 79 21.13 3.22 6.15
CA ASP A 79 21.78 1.92 5.90
C ASP A 79 21.26 0.84 6.84
N ARG A 80 21.08 1.16 8.13
CA ARG A 80 20.49 0.25 9.12
C ARG A 80 19.05 -0.14 8.72
N GLN A 81 18.23 0.78 8.22
CA GLN A 81 16.87 0.49 7.76
C GLN A 81 16.86 -0.38 6.49
N LEU A 82 17.86 -0.25 5.62
CA LEU A 82 18.03 -1.15 4.47
C LEU A 82 18.44 -2.57 4.87
N HIS A 83 18.92 -2.77 6.12
CA HIS A 83 19.34 -4.06 6.67
C HIS A 83 18.50 -4.41 7.92
N PRO A 84 17.18 -4.64 7.78
CA PRO A 84 16.28 -4.86 8.92
C PRO A 84 16.67 -6.07 9.77
N GLU A 85 17.41 -7.03 9.21
CA GLU A 85 17.97 -8.17 9.94
C GLU A 85 18.92 -7.78 11.09
N THR A 86 19.47 -6.57 11.06
CA THR A 86 20.33 -6.01 12.11
C THR A 86 19.57 -5.26 13.19
N ILE A 87 18.26 -5.06 13.02
CA ILE A 87 17.41 -4.28 13.93
C ILE A 87 16.68 -5.24 14.88
N ASP A 88 16.82 -5.02 16.18
CA ASP A 88 16.03 -5.75 17.17
C ASP A 88 14.56 -5.28 17.16
N ASP A 89 13.65 -6.18 16.88
CA ASP A 89 12.21 -5.93 16.83
C ASP A 89 11.40 -6.91 17.68
N ARG A 90 12.06 -7.57 18.64
CA ARG A 90 11.44 -8.59 19.51
C ARG A 90 10.26 -8.08 20.34
N ALA A 91 10.19 -6.77 20.59
CA ALA A 91 9.05 -6.18 21.29
C ALA A 91 7.78 -6.27 20.42
N THR A 92 7.88 -5.90 19.16
CA THR A 92 6.78 -6.01 18.19
C THR A 92 6.39 -7.47 17.98
N GLU A 93 7.37 -8.37 17.82
CA GLU A 93 7.11 -9.81 17.65
C GLU A 93 6.35 -10.42 18.86
N ARG A 94 6.65 -9.97 20.09
CA ARG A 94 5.89 -10.38 21.28
C ARG A 94 4.46 -9.87 21.26
N ALA A 95 4.25 -8.62 20.86
CA ALA A 95 2.91 -8.04 20.78
C ALA A 95 2.01 -8.73 19.73
N LEU A 96 2.62 -9.33 18.68
CA LEU A 96 1.91 -10.14 17.68
C LEU A 96 1.53 -11.55 18.18
N ALA A 97 2.01 -11.99 19.34
CA ALA A 97 1.75 -13.34 19.84
C ALA A 97 0.26 -13.63 20.09
N ASP A 98 -0.51 -12.58 20.36
CA ASP A 98 -1.97 -12.65 20.61
C ASP A 98 -2.80 -12.76 19.32
N LEU A 99 -2.15 -12.82 18.14
CA LEU A 99 -2.76 -12.93 16.82
C LEU A 99 -2.43 -14.32 16.19
N PRO A 100 -3.08 -15.41 16.62
CA PRO A 100 -2.66 -16.77 16.30
C PRO A 100 -2.72 -17.12 14.81
N SER A 101 -3.65 -16.54 14.04
CA SER A 101 -3.80 -16.86 12.61
C SER A 101 -2.60 -16.45 11.76
N LEU A 102 -1.75 -15.53 12.25
CA LEU A 102 -0.55 -15.09 11.53
C LEU A 102 0.49 -16.20 11.34
N ARG A 103 0.51 -17.17 12.27
CA ARG A 103 1.50 -18.27 12.28
C ARG A 103 0.97 -19.54 11.66
N MET A 104 -0.34 -19.61 11.36
CA MET A 104 -0.98 -20.79 10.82
C MET A 104 -0.55 -21.03 9.38
N SER A 105 -0.33 -22.29 9.04
CA SER A 105 -0.32 -22.74 7.65
C SER A 105 -1.73 -22.65 7.05
N ILE A 106 -1.83 -22.65 5.74
CA ILE A 106 -3.14 -22.61 5.06
C ILE A 106 -4.06 -23.76 5.50
N PRO A 107 -3.59 -25.03 5.58
CA PRO A 107 -4.43 -26.12 6.07
C PRO A 107 -4.90 -25.94 7.52
N GLU A 108 -4.07 -25.39 8.39
CA GLU A 108 -4.46 -25.09 9.77
C GLU A 108 -5.53 -24.00 9.84
N ALA A 109 -5.35 -22.91 9.06
CA ALA A 109 -6.33 -21.84 8.97
C ALA A 109 -7.69 -22.34 8.44
N LEU A 110 -7.69 -23.23 7.43
CA LEU A 110 -8.90 -23.84 6.89
C LEU A 110 -9.63 -24.74 7.91
N ARG A 111 -8.89 -25.42 8.79
CA ARG A 111 -9.46 -26.25 9.85
C ARG A 111 -9.96 -25.41 11.04
N GLN A 112 -9.16 -24.44 11.47
CA GLN A 112 -9.47 -23.62 12.65
C GLN A 112 -10.62 -22.65 12.39
N TYR A 113 -10.72 -22.12 11.17
CA TYR A 113 -11.74 -21.18 10.73
C TYR A 113 -12.58 -21.81 9.61
N PRO A 114 -13.43 -22.77 9.93
CA PRO A 114 -14.17 -23.54 8.93
C PRO A 114 -15.14 -22.65 8.14
N ARG A 115 -15.43 -23.05 6.93
CA ARG A 115 -16.48 -22.43 6.12
C ARG A 115 -17.83 -22.61 6.79
N PRO A 116 -18.77 -21.67 6.60
CA PRO A 116 -20.15 -21.87 7.03
C PRO A 116 -20.71 -23.17 6.45
N ASP A 117 -21.53 -23.87 7.24
CA ASP A 117 -22.18 -25.13 6.83
C ASP A 117 -22.81 -24.97 5.43
N PRO A 118 -22.61 -25.93 4.51
CA PRO A 118 -23.25 -25.93 3.20
C PRO A 118 -24.76 -25.69 3.23
N LYS A 119 -25.47 -26.28 4.21
CA LYS A 119 -26.92 -26.09 4.40
C LYS A 119 -27.27 -24.64 4.78
N LEU A 120 -26.45 -23.99 5.59
CA LEU A 120 -26.65 -22.58 5.92
C LEU A 120 -26.38 -21.66 4.73
N ARG A 121 -25.39 -22.01 3.90
CA ARG A 121 -25.11 -21.29 2.64
C ARG A 121 -26.25 -21.42 1.65
N GLU A 122 -26.81 -22.61 1.51
CA GLU A 122 -27.99 -22.85 0.67
C GLU A 122 -29.20 -22.05 1.14
N LYS A 123 -29.49 -22.04 2.45
CA LYS A 123 -30.55 -21.19 3.03
C LYS A 123 -30.32 -19.70 2.75
N ALA A 124 -29.07 -19.23 2.84
CA ALA A 124 -28.73 -17.84 2.53
C ALA A 124 -28.87 -17.53 1.02
N GLN A 125 -28.53 -18.46 0.15
CA GLN A 125 -28.73 -18.32 -1.30
C GLN A 125 -30.21 -18.28 -1.68
N ASN A 126 -31.04 -19.06 -0.97
CA ASN A 126 -32.49 -19.11 -1.18
C ASN A 126 -33.25 -17.98 -0.46
N GLY A 127 -32.56 -17.01 0.12
CA GLY A 127 -33.15 -15.88 0.81
C GLY A 127 -33.83 -16.20 2.16
N GLN A 128 -33.63 -17.42 2.69
CA GLN A 128 -34.14 -17.86 3.98
C GLN A 128 -33.31 -17.40 5.18
N LEU A 129 -32.07 -16.96 4.92
CA LEU A 129 -31.14 -16.39 5.89
C LEU A 129 -30.39 -15.24 5.23
N THR A 130 -30.13 -14.17 5.99
CA THR A 130 -29.16 -13.14 5.56
C THR A 130 -27.74 -13.66 5.73
N ARG A 131 -26.79 -13.09 5.00
CA ARG A 131 -25.35 -13.38 5.19
C ARG A 131 -24.90 -13.06 6.62
N ARG A 132 -25.49 -12.07 7.26
CA ARG A 132 -25.21 -11.67 8.63
C ARG A 132 -25.65 -12.77 9.61
N GLU A 133 -26.89 -13.19 9.55
CA GLU A 133 -27.43 -14.28 10.39
C GLU A 133 -26.62 -15.57 10.22
N MET A 134 -26.31 -15.96 8.98
CA MET A 134 -25.44 -17.11 8.73
C MET A 134 -24.07 -17.00 9.42
N THR A 135 -23.49 -15.79 9.42
CA THR A 135 -22.19 -15.53 10.07
C THR A 135 -22.32 -15.58 11.59
N GLU A 136 -23.41 -15.02 12.14
CA GLU A 136 -23.69 -14.99 13.58
C GLU A 136 -23.93 -16.37 14.17
N MET A 137 -24.32 -17.35 13.37
CA MET A 137 -24.46 -18.76 13.80
C MET A 137 -23.11 -19.45 14.07
N SER A 138 -22.01 -18.91 13.61
CA SER A 138 -20.67 -19.42 13.94
C SER A 138 -20.09 -18.67 15.16
N PRO A 139 -19.43 -19.37 16.09
CA PRO A 139 -18.74 -18.73 17.21
C PRO A 139 -17.76 -17.65 16.70
N PRO A 140 -17.72 -16.46 17.29
CA PRO A 140 -16.89 -15.34 16.81
C PRO A 140 -15.42 -15.72 16.58
N GLU A 141 -14.86 -16.53 17.47
CA GLU A 141 -13.48 -16.98 17.43
C GLU A 141 -13.17 -17.98 16.30
N LYS A 142 -14.19 -18.56 15.67
CA LYS A 142 -14.07 -19.50 14.53
C LYS A 142 -14.47 -18.88 13.18
N ARG A 143 -14.83 -17.60 13.16
CA ARG A 143 -15.27 -16.93 11.93
C ARG A 143 -14.08 -16.67 11.00
N PRO A 144 -14.15 -17.05 9.72
CA PRO A 144 -13.01 -16.88 8.78
C PRO A 144 -12.53 -15.45 8.58
N PHE A 145 -13.41 -14.45 8.79
CA PHE A 145 -12.99 -13.05 8.67
C PHE A 145 -11.97 -12.65 9.74
N ARG A 146 -11.86 -13.40 10.85
CA ARG A 146 -10.88 -13.14 11.91
C ARG A 146 -9.44 -13.20 11.39
N ILE A 147 -9.14 -14.09 10.44
CA ILE A 147 -7.80 -14.15 9.79
C ILE A 147 -7.44 -12.80 9.19
N VAL A 148 -8.38 -12.20 8.45
CA VAL A 148 -8.15 -10.90 7.80
C VAL A 148 -8.06 -9.79 8.85
N ALA A 149 -8.91 -9.82 9.88
CA ALA A 149 -8.88 -8.83 10.95
C ALA A 149 -7.57 -8.89 11.74
N GLU A 150 -7.07 -10.09 12.08
CA GLU A 150 -5.78 -10.26 12.76
C GLU A 150 -4.61 -9.79 11.86
N LEU A 151 -4.67 -10.04 10.56
CA LEU A 151 -3.67 -9.53 9.62
C LEU A 151 -3.69 -7.99 9.50
N GLN A 152 -4.89 -7.38 9.49
CA GLN A 152 -5.05 -5.92 9.52
C GLN A 152 -4.48 -5.30 10.80
N ALA A 153 -4.77 -5.92 11.95
CA ALA A 153 -4.23 -5.51 13.23
C ALA A 153 -2.70 -5.65 13.27
N ALA A 154 -2.16 -6.77 12.77
CA ALA A 154 -0.71 -6.99 12.69
C ALA A 154 -0.02 -5.92 11.84
N LYS A 155 -0.55 -5.61 10.65
CA LYS A 155 -0.01 -4.56 9.78
C LYS A 155 0.00 -3.20 10.48
N THR A 156 -1.07 -2.88 11.20
CA THR A 156 -1.17 -1.63 11.96
C THR A 156 -0.18 -1.60 13.12
N LEU A 157 -0.04 -2.71 13.86
CA LEU A 157 0.92 -2.84 14.94
C LEU A 157 2.36 -2.67 14.45
N HIS A 158 2.72 -3.33 13.34
CA HIS A 158 4.02 -3.18 12.70
C HIS A 158 4.28 -1.72 12.28
N ALA A 159 3.34 -1.07 11.63
CA ALA A 159 3.49 0.32 11.19
C ALA A 159 3.73 1.28 12.36
N VAL A 160 3.08 1.03 13.51
CA VAL A 160 3.22 1.89 14.70
C VAL A 160 4.44 1.50 15.51
N GLU A 161 4.65 0.22 15.84
CA GLU A 161 5.60 -0.20 16.88
C GLU A 161 6.95 -0.68 16.37
N SER A 162 7.01 -1.26 15.15
CA SER A 162 8.24 -1.83 14.63
C SER A 162 9.37 -0.80 14.51
N GLU A 163 10.58 -1.18 14.90
CA GLU A 163 11.80 -0.41 14.64
C GLU A 163 12.30 -0.62 13.19
N ARG A 164 11.79 -1.65 12.46
CA ARG A 164 12.12 -1.98 11.07
C ARG A 164 11.23 -1.22 10.09
N GLN A 165 11.14 0.09 10.24
CA GLN A 165 10.16 0.93 9.58
C GLN A 165 10.19 0.84 8.05
N LEU A 166 11.36 0.87 7.42
CA LEU A 166 11.48 0.75 5.97
C LEU A 166 11.00 -0.62 5.47
N GLN A 167 11.25 -1.69 6.23
CA GLN A 167 10.71 -3.01 5.89
C GLN A 167 9.18 -2.98 5.85
N GLU A 168 8.53 -2.36 6.82
CA GLU A 168 7.07 -2.28 6.88
C GLU A 168 6.49 -1.42 5.74
N ILE A 169 7.16 -0.32 5.39
CA ILE A 169 6.82 0.48 4.20
C ILE A 169 6.93 -0.36 2.92
N MET A 170 7.98 -1.18 2.80
CA MET A 170 8.18 -2.01 1.61
C MET A 170 7.25 -3.23 1.57
N VAL A 171 6.88 -3.78 2.72
CA VAL A 171 5.83 -4.83 2.80
C VAL A 171 4.49 -4.27 2.32
N ASP A 172 4.12 -3.08 2.76
CA ASP A 172 2.91 -2.39 2.31
C ASP A 172 2.94 -2.12 0.81
N PHE A 173 4.05 -1.55 0.31
CA PHE A 173 4.26 -1.26 -1.11
C PHE A 173 4.15 -2.50 -2.00
N TRP A 174 4.86 -3.60 -1.64
CA TRP A 174 4.86 -4.81 -2.45
C TRP A 174 3.56 -5.60 -2.33
N PHE A 175 2.91 -5.60 -1.16
CA PHE A 175 1.58 -6.19 -1.06
C PHE A 175 0.59 -5.47 -1.98
N ASN A 176 0.65 -4.14 -2.04
CA ASN A 176 -0.20 -3.34 -2.92
C ASN A 176 0.15 -3.54 -4.41
N HIS A 177 1.43 -3.76 -4.75
CA HIS A 177 1.88 -4.06 -6.11
C HIS A 177 1.43 -5.45 -6.60
N PHE A 178 1.55 -6.46 -5.75
CA PHE A 178 1.09 -7.83 -5.99
C PHE A 178 -0.23 -8.08 -5.25
N ASN A 179 -1.18 -7.16 -5.42
CA ASN A 179 -2.43 -7.16 -4.65
C ASN A 179 -3.23 -8.45 -4.82
N VAL A 180 -3.77 -8.94 -3.70
CA VAL A 180 -4.78 -9.99 -3.65
C VAL A 180 -5.94 -9.53 -2.78
N PHE A 181 -7.17 -9.58 -3.29
CA PHE A 181 -8.36 -9.15 -2.56
C PHE A 181 -8.82 -10.23 -1.57
N ALA A 182 -8.65 -9.98 -0.28
CA ALA A 182 -9.03 -10.92 0.79
C ALA A 182 -10.52 -11.28 0.81
N GLY A 183 -11.38 -10.45 0.21
CA GLY A 183 -12.82 -10.72 0.06
C GLY A 183 -13.18 -11.71 -1.05
N LYS A 184 -12.26 -12.04 -1.98
CA LYS A 184 -12.53 -12.99 -3.07
C LYS A 184 -12.43 -14.45 -2.60
N GLY A 185 -13.56 -15.07 -2.35
CA GLY A 185 -13.66 -16.51 -2.10
C GLY A 185 -12.70 -17.03 -1.02
N ASP A 186 -11.80 -17.92 -1.41
CA ASP A 186 -10.86 -18.58 -0.50
C ASP A 186 -9.59 -17.77 -0.19
N VAL A 187 -9.37 -16.66 -0.86
CA VAL A 187 -8.20 -15.78 -0.61
C VAL A 187 -8.09 -15.42 0.87
N ARG A 188 -9.20 -15.25 1.59
CA ARG A 188 -9.20 -14.92 3.03
C ARG A 188 -8.43 -15.90 3.92
N TRP A 189 -8.35 -17.18 3.52
CA TRP A 189 -7.56 -18.20 4.22
C TRP A 189 -6.08 -18.22 3.80
N TYR A 190 -5.78 -17.63 2.63
CA TYR A 190 -4.46 -17.67 2.04
C TYR A 190 -3.67 -16.37 2.27
N VAL A 191 -4.37 -15.25 2.50
CA VAL A 191 -3.77 -13.90 2.47
C VAL A 191 -2.73 -13.69 3.57
N SER A 192 -2.93 -14.25 4.77
CA SER A 192 -1.97 -14.15 5.86
C SER A 192 -0.67 -14.88 5.54
N ALA A 193 -0.77 -16.11 5.00
CA ALA A 193 0.39 -16.86 4.50
C ALA A 193 1.06 -16.14 3.32
N TYR A 194 0.28 -15.48 2.45
CA TYR A 194 0.83 -14.75 1.32
C TYR A 194 1.72 -13.57 1.76
N GLU A 195 1.28 -12.76 2.72
CA GLU A 195 2.13 -11.70 3.24
C GLU A 195 3.37 -12.26 3.95
N ARG A 196 3.18 -13.27 4.83
CA ARG A 196 4.24 -13.87 5.63
C ARG A 196 5.31 -14.55 4.78
N ASP A 197 4.91 -15.35 3.78
CA ASP A 197 5.80 -16.28 3.07
C ASP A 197 6.31 -15.72 1.74
N VAL A 198 5.59 -14.73 1.15
CA VAL A 198 5.93 -14.14 -0.14
C VAL A 198 6.44 -12.71 0.01
N VAL A 199 5.62 -11.83 0.58
CA VAL A 199 5.89 -10.38 0.52
C VAL A 199 6.97 -9.98 1.52
N ARG A 200 6.78 -10.33 2.78
CA ARG A 200 7.66 -9.90 3.89
C ARG A 200 9.11 -10.36 3.74
N PRO A 201 9.41 -11.63 3.42
CA PRO A 201 10.79 -12.09 3.27
C PRO A 201 11.54 -11.46 2.10
N ASN A 202 10.82 -11.04 1.07
CA ASN A 202 11.38 -10.52 -0.18
C ASN A 202 11.27 -9.00 -0.31
N ALA A 203 10.71 -8.30 0.68
CA ALA A 203 10.39 -6.86 0.58
C ALA A 203 11.62 -5.98 0.30
N LEU A 204 12.80 -6.37 0.78
CA LEU A 204 14.10 -5.73 0.53
C LEU A 204 15.09 -6.68 -0.16
N GLY A 205 14.61 -7.76 -0.79
CA GLY A 205 15.40 -8.74 -1.51
C GLY A 205 15.52 -8.44 -3.00
N ARG A 206 15.36 -9.48 -3.84
CA ARG A 206 15.34 -9.35 -5.30
C ARG A 206 13.92 -9.34 -5.83
N PHE A 207 13.64 -8.45 -6.77
CA PHE A 207 12.33 -8.40 -7.43
C PHE A 207 11.95 -9.73 -8.09
N ALA A 208 12.94 -10.44 -8.65
CA ALA A 208 12.75 -11.76 -9.23
C ALA A 208 12.16 -12.78 -8.24
N ASP A 209 12.57 -12.73 -6.98
CA ASP A 209 12.09 -13.66 -5.95
C ASP A 209 10.65 -13.33 -5.53
N LEU A 210 10.31 -12.05 -5.44
CA LEU A 210 8.92 -11.60 -5.24
C LEU A 210 8.00 -12.11 -6.36
N VAL A 211 8.38 -11.92 -7.62
CA VAL A 211 7.58 -12.34 -8.78
C VAL A 211 7.37 -13.85 -8.77
N ARG A 212 8.45 -14.63 -8.59
CA ARG A 212 8.39 -16.10 -8.58
C ARG A 212 7.55 -16.63 -7.41
N ALA A 213 7.76 -16.11 -6.23
CA ALA A 213 7.03 -16.51 -5.03
C ALA A 213 5.53 -16.16 -5.15
N SER A 214 5.21 -14.96 -5.63
CA SER A 214 3.83 -14.52 -5.85
C SER A 214 3.12 -15.39 -6.89
N ALA A 215 3.77 -15.66 -8.03
CA ALA A 215 3.21 -16.46 -9.12
C ALA A 215 2.80 -17.89 -8.70
N ARG A 216 3.52 -18.47 -7.75
CA ARG A 216 3.25 -19.84 -7.25
C ARG A 216 2.30 -19.87 -6.05
N HIS A 217 2.05 -18.73 -5.42
CA HIS A 217 1.28 -18.75 -4.18
C HIS A 217 -0.23 -18.93 -4.43
N PRO A 218 -0.91 -19.80 -3.66
CA PRO A 218 -2.34 -20.08 -3.81
C PRO A 218 -3.24 -18.83 -3.77
N ALA A 219 -2.89 -17.81 -2.99
CA ALA A 219 -3.65 -16.57 -2.94
C ALA A 219 -3.73 -15.87 -4.30
N MET A 220 -2.60 -15.74 -5.02
CA MET A 220 -2.53 -15.10 -6.33
C MET A 220 -3.19 -15.98 -7.40
N LEU A 221 -2.90 -17.28 -7.39
CA LEU A 221 -3.51 -18.24 -8.33
C LEU A 221 -5.03 -18.26 -8.21
N PHE A 222 -5.56 -18.19 -6.98
CA PHE A 222 -7.00 -18.15 -6.72
C PHE A 222 -7.59 -16.78 -7.08
N TYR A 223 -6.92 -15.69 -6.71
CA TYR A 223 -7.41 -14.34 -6.94
C TYR A 223 -7.57 -14.03 -8.42
N LEU A 224 -6.62 -14.41 -9.27
CA LEU A 224 -6.67 -14.20 -10.71
C LEU A 224 -7.17 -15.42 -11.51
N ASP A 225 -7.74 -16.41 -10.80
CA ASP A 225 -8.38 -17.62 -11.37
C ASP A 225 -7.45 -18.49 -12.23
N ASN A 226 -6.12 -18.33 -12.14
CA ASN A 226 -5.17 -19.16 -12.89
C ASN A 226 -5.24 -20.64 -12.51
N TRP A 227 -5.60 -20.94 -11.27
CA TRP A 227 -5.73 -22.33 -10.78
C TRP A 227 -6.72 -23.19 -11.58
N LEU A 228 -7.60 -22.55 -12.37
CA LEU A 228 -8.57 -23.18 -13.28
C LEU A 228 -8.10 -23.21 -14.73
N SER A 229 -6.99 -22.53 -15.06
CA SER A 229 -6.51 -22.38 -16.43
C SER A 229 -6.00 -23.70 -17.00
N ALA A 230 -6.51 -24.08 -18.18
CA ALA A 230 -6.17 -25.31 -18.85
C ALA A 230 -6.03 -25.10 -20.36
N ARG A 231 -5.33 -26.02 -21.02
CA ARG A 231 -5.25 -26.06 -22.48
C ARG A 231 -6.66 -26.08 -23.11
N ARG A 232 -6.79 -25.57 -24.31
CA ARG A 232 -8.10 -25.27 -24.96
C ARG A 232 -9.05 -26.47 -25.10
N ASP A 233 -8.49 -27.67 -25.25
CA ASP A 233 -9.25 -28.91 -25.46
C ASP A 233 -9.47 -29.72 -24.18
N PHE A 234 -9.09 -29.19 -23.01
CA PHE A 234 -9.22 -29.89 -21.74
C PHE A 234 -10.68 -30.00 -21.31
N THR A 235 -11.08 -31.22 -20.99
CA THR A 235 -12.39 -31.51 -20.39
C THR A 235 -12.21 -31.94 -18.93
N VAL A 236 -12.97 -31.34 -18.03
CA VAL A 236 -12.90 -31.61 -16.58
C VAL A 236 -13.29 -33.06 -16.31
N PRO A 237 -12.39 -33.90 -15.77
CA PRO A 237 -12.64 -35.35 -15.68
C PRO A 237 -13.54 -35.74 -14.51
N ALA A 238 -13.66 -34.89 -13.45
CA ALA A 238 -14.37 -35.23 -12.22
C ALA A 238 -14.88 -33.96 -11.49
N GLY A 239 -15.74 -34.18 -10.47
CA GLY A 239 -16.28 -33.12 -9.62
C GLY A 239 -17.52 -32.42 -10.18
N PRO A 240 -17.96 -31.30 -9.58
CA PRO A 240 -19.20 -30.60 -9.95
C PRO A 240 -19.22 -30.12 -11.41
N ASN A 241 -18.05 -29.89 -12.01
CA ASN A 241 -17.89 -29.43 -13.38
C ASN A 241 -17.50 -30.55 -14.35
N LYS A 242 -17.65 -31.82 -13.99
CA LYS A 242 -17.32 -32.97 -14.86
C LYS A 242 -18.00 -32.84 -16.23
N GLY A 243 -17.23 -33.07 -17.29
CA GLY A 243 -17.70 -33.01 -18.67
C GLY A 243 -17.72 -31.58 -19.26
N ARG A 244 -17.50 -30.54 -18.47
CA ARG A 244 -17.36 -29.16 -18.98
C ARG A 244 -15.98 -28.98 -19.63
N LYS A 245 -15.94 -28.25 -20.74
CA LYS A 245 -14.66 -27.78 -21.29
C LYS A 245 -14.12 -26.68 -20.39
N ALA A 246 -12.92 -26.86 -19.91
CA ALA A 246 -12.14 -25.77 -19.31
C ALA A 246 -11.37 -25.09 -20.45
N GLY A 247 -10.96 -23.84 -20.24
CA GLY A 247 -10.27 -23.04 -21.24
C GLY A 247 -9.10 -22.29 -20.66
N LEU A 248 -8.42 -21.61 -21.55
CA LEU A 248 -7.34 -20.71 -21.24
C LEU A 248 -7.88 -19.52 -20.43
N ASN A 249 -7.24 -19.20 -19.32
CA ASN A 249 -7.51 -18.00 -18.55
C ASN A 249 -6.41 -16.98 -18.80
N GLU A 250 -6.75 -15.90 -19.52
CA GLU A 250 -5.81 -14.83 -19.84
C GLU A 250 -5.70 -13.76 -18.73
N ASN A 251 -6.60 -13.78 -17.74
CA ASN A 251 -6.62 -12.76 -16.70
C ASN A 251 -5.29 -12.68 -15.94
N TYR A 252 -4.82 -13.81 -15.41
CA TYR A 252 -3.54 -13.86 -14.73
C TYR A 252 -2.37 -13.42 -15.62
N ALA A 253 -2.34 -13.90 -16.87
CA ALA A 253 -1.27 -13.56 -17.81
C ALA A 253 -1.24 -12.06 -18.11
N ARG A 254 -2.40 -11.45 -18.29
CA ARG A 254 -2.53 -10.01 -18.51
C ARG A 254 -2.03 -9.23 -17.31
N GLU A 255 -2.50 -9.54 -16.11
CA GLU A 255 -2.12 -8.84 -14.90
C GLU A 255 -0.62 -9.03 -14.57
N LEU A 256 -0.07 -10.22 -14.85
CA LEU A 256 1.37 -10.49 -14.69
C LEU A 256 2.20 -9.57 -15.60
N MET A 257 1.80 -9.39 -16.86
CA MET A 257 2.51 -8.54 -17.81
C MET A 257 2.25 -7.05 -17.54
N GLU A 258 1.00 -6.67 -17.34
CA GLU A 258 0.56 -5.28 -17.28
C GLU A 258 0.85 -4.63 -15.92
N LEU A 259 0.51 -5.31 -14.82
CA LEU A 259 0.57 -4.73 -13.48
C LEU A 259 1.77 -5.18 -12.66
N HIS A 260 2.23 -6.42 -12.86
CA HIS A 260 3.29 -6.97 -12.02
C HIS A 260 4.69 -6.80 -12.62
N THR A 261 4.82 -6.67 -13.98
CA THR A 261 6.14 -6.60 -14.63
C THR A 261 6.28 -5.44 -15.62
N LEU A 262 5.82 -5.59 -16.86
CA LEU A 262 6.15 -4.69 -17.98
C LEU A 262 5.53 -3.29 -17.87
N GLY A 263 4.37 -3.17 -17.23
CA GLY A 263 3.51 -1.99 -17.29
C GLY A 263 2.58 -1.99 -18.50
N VAL A 264 1.54 -1.14 -18.47
CA VAL A 264 0.53 -1.03 -19.55
C VAL A 264 1.18 -0.75 -20.91
N ASP A 265 2.19 0.11 -20.93
CA ASP A 265 2.93 0.51 -22.14
C ASP A 265 4.20 -0.36 -22.35
N GLY A 266 4.23 -1.58 -21.83
CA GLY A 266 5.40 -2.45 -21.80
C GLY A 266 5.83 -3.08 -23.12
N GLY A 267 5.12 -2.80 -24.23
CA GLY A 267 5.47 -3.24 -25.59
C GLY A 267 5.04 -4.67 -25.91
N TYR A 268 4.12 -5.26 -25.15
CA TYR A 268 3.55 -6.59 -25.40
C TYR A 268 2.26 -6.49 -26.26
N THR A 269 1.92 -7.61 -26.90
CA THR A 269 0.72 -7.74 -27.73
C THR A 269 -0.31 -8.67 -27.08
N GLN A 270 -1.54 -8.67 -27.58
CA GLN A 270 -2.57 -9.64 -27.19
C GLN A 270 -2.11 -11.09 -27.45
N SER A 271 -1.29 -11.32 -28.47
CA SER A 271 -0.70 -12.63 -28.75
C SER A 271 0.24 -13.06 -27.64
N ASP A 272 1.09 -12.15 -27.13
CA ASP A 272 1.98 -12.43 -25.99
C ASP A 272 1.17 -12.81 -24.75
N VAL A 273 0.07 -12.12 -24.46
CA VAL A 273 -0.81 -12.47 -23.35
C VAL A 273 -1.35 -13.90 -23.48
N ALA A 274 -1.80 -14.28 -24.68
CA ALA A 274 -2.30 -15.65 -24.92
C ALA A 274 -1.19 -16.70 -24.76
N GLU A 275 0.03 -16.42 -25.24
CA GLU A 275 1.17 -17.32 -25.12
C GLU A 275 1.63 -17.46 -23.66
N VAL A 276 1.65 -16.36 -22.89
CA VAL A 276 1.90 -16.39 -21.45
C VAL A 276 0.82 -17.21 -20.73
N ALA A 277 -0.46 -17.00 -21.06
CA ALA A 277 -1.54 -17.80 -20.47
C ALA A 277 -1.39 -19.30 -20.75
N ARG A 278 -0.95 -19.68 -21.98
CA ARG A 278 -0.64 -21.07 -22.32
C ARG A 278 0.49 -21.64 -21.45
N ALA A 279 1.53 -20.85 -21.18
CA ALA A 279 2.66 -21.27 -20.35
C ALA A 279 2.25 -21.51 -18.88
N PHE A 280 1.27 -20.78 -18.36
CA PHE A 280 0.77 -20.94 -16.99
C PHE A 280 -0.39 -21.91 -16.85
N THR A 281 -0.86 -22.57 -17.91
CA THR A 281 -1.84 -23.65 -17.81
C THR A 281 -1.30 -24.79 -16.92
N GLY A 282 -2.17 -25.34 -16.08
CA GLY A 282 -1.79 -26.40 -15.14
C GLY A 282 -1.13 -25.94 -13.84
N TRP A 283 -0.72 -24.66 -13.71
CA TRP A 283 -0.36 -24.09 -12.41
C TRP A 283 -1.62 -23.91 -11.59
N SER A 284 -1.80 -24.75 -10.57
CA SER A 284 -3.08 -24.93 -9.90
C SER A 284 -2.92 -25.01 -8.38
N ILE A 285 -4.05 -25.23 -7.70
CA ILE A 285 -4.11 -25.40 -6.25
C ILE A 285 -4.60 -26.81 -5.95
N ASP A 286 -3.85 -27.54 -5.11
CA ASP A 286 -4.27 -28.83 -4.60
C ASP A 286 -5.33 -28.64 -3.52
N ARG A 287 -6.49 -29.29 -3.70
CA ARG A 287 -7.60 -29.28 -2.74
C ARG A 287 -7.79 -27.93 -2.05
N PRO A 288 -8.24 -26.89 -2.79
CA PRO A 288 -8.27 -25.51 -2.30
C PRO A 288 -8.99 -25.33 -0.97
N GLN A 289 -9.89 -26.25 -0.64
CA GLN A 289 -10.72 -26.16 0.56
C GLN A 289 -10.11 -26.82 1.81
N THR A 290 -9.03 -27.58 1.66
CA THR A 290 -8.42 -28.36 2.76
C THR A 290 -6.90 -28.21 2.83
N GLU A 291 -6.21 -28.16 1.68
CA GLU A 291 -4.74 -28.07 1.60
C GLU A 291 -4.27 -26.69 1.16
N GLY A 292 -4.84 -26.18 0.07
CA GLY A 292 -4.52 -24.84 -0.42
C GLY A 292 -3.03 -24.66 -0.77
N ARG A 293 -2.36 -25.66 -1.35
CA ARG A 293 -0.96 -25.58 -1.76
C ARG A 293 -0.83 -25.58 -3.27
N PHE A 294 0.25 -25.02 -3.76
CA PHE A 294 0.60 -25.07 -5.18
C PHE A 294 0.73 -26.52 -5.67
N VAL A 295 0.24 -26.78 -6.88
CA VAL A 295 0.44 -28.03 -7.59
C VAL A 295 0.50 -27.77 -9.10
N PHE A 296 1.42 -28.42 -9.79
CA PHE A 296 1.40 -28.48 -11.24
C PHE A 296 0.57 -29.68 -11.71
N ARG A 297 -0.36 -29.46 -12.66
CA ARG A 297 -1.25 -30.47 -13.23
C ARG A 297 -0.90 -30.71 -14.72
N PRO A 298 -0.03 -31.67 -15.05
CA PRO A 298 0.45 -31.86 -16.44
C PRO A 298 -0.68 -32.07 -17.45
N ARG A 299 -1.79 -32.74 -17.06
CA ARG A 299 -2.93 -32.98 -17.95
C ARG A 299 -3.68 -31.71 -18.38
N MET A 300 -3.59 -30.64 -17.58
CA MET A 300 -4.19 -29.33 -17.88
C MET A 300 -3.25 -28.46 -18.70
N HIS A 301 -1.95 -28.78 -18.74
CA HIS A 301 -0.93 -27.95 -19.36
C HIS A 301 -0.93 -28.06 -20.89
N ASP A 302 -0.67 -26.91 -21.54
CA ASP A 302 -0.43 -26.82 -22.98
C ASP A 302 1.05 -27.14 -23.27
N THR A 303 1.30 -28.25 -23.94
CA THR A 303 2.64 -28.76 -24.19
C THR A 303 3.29 -28.24 -25.48
N GLY A 304 2.59 -27.41 -26.27
CA GLY A 304 3.12 -26.83 -27.52
C GLY A 304 4.20 -25.78 -27.27
N THR A 305 4.97 -25.45 -28.31
CA THR A 305 5.88 -24.32 -28.32
C THR A 305 5.12 -23.01 -28.08
N LYS A 306 5.72 -22.06 -27.35
CA LYS A 306 5.16 -20.74 -27.09
C LYS A 306 6.16 -19.66 -27.49
N MET A 307 5.65 -18.51 -27.90
CA MET A 307 6.46 -17.35 -28.26
C MET A 307 6.04 -16.16 -27.38
N VAL A 308 6.95 -15.65 -26.57
CA VAL A 308 6.68 -14.54 -25.64
C VAL A 308 7.71 -13.45 -25.87
N LEU A 309 7.27 -12.25 -26.24
CA LEU A 309 8.15 -11.10 -26.52
C LEU A 309 9.35 -11.46 -27.44
N GLY A 310 9.12 -12.26 -28.47
CA GLY A 310 10.16 -12.73 -29.39
C GLY A 310 11.05 -13.88 -28.86
N HIS A 311 10.82 -14.34 -27.62
CA HIS A 311 11.56 -15.48 -27.04
C HIS A 311 10.77 -16.77 -27.23
N SER A 312 11.43 -17.80 -27.83
CA SER A 312 10.83 -19.12 -27.99
C SER A 312 10.98 -19.95 -26.72
N ILE A 313 9.85 -20.50 -26.25
CA ILE A 313 9.79 -21.49 -25.17
C ILE A 313 9.50 -22.84 -25.81
N PRO A 314 10.46 -23.77 -25.79
CA PRO A 314 10.33 -25.07 -26.47
C PRO A 314 9.14 -25.88 -25.95
N ALA A 315 8.59 -26.73 -26.84
CA ALA A 315 7.53 -27.66 -26.47
C ALA A 315 7.99 -28.64 -25.38
N GLY A 316 7.05 -29.07 -24.52
CA GLY A 316 7.27 -30.13 -23.54
C GLY A 316 7.94 -29.68 -22.23
N GLY A 317 8.12 -28.36 -21.98
CA GLY A 317 8.76 -27.84 -20.76
C GLY A 317 7.95 -28.03 -19.49
N GLY A 318 6.64 -28.23 -19.58
CA GLY A 318 5.79 -28.49 -18.42
C GLY A 318 5.73 -27.33 -17.44
N GLU A 319 5.97 -27.58 -16.15
CA GLU A 319 5.98 -26.52 -15.12
C GLU A 319 7.01 -25.43 -15.41
N ASP A 320 8.13 -25.77 -16.03
CA ASP A 320 9.23 -24.84 -16.32
C ASP A 320 8.86 -23.80 -17.38
N ASP A 321 7.82 -24.02 -18.19
CA ASP A 321 7.36 -23.02 -19.14
C ASP A 321 6.97 -21.71 -18.46
N GLY A 322 6.24 -21.80 -17.35
CA GLY A 322 5.91 -20.63 -16.53
C GLY A 322 7.16 -19.96 -15.94
N GLN A 323 8.14 -20.74 -15.46
CA GLN A 323 9.40 -20.19 -14.92
C GLN A 323 10.19 -19.42 -16.00
N ARG A 324 10.28 -19.96 -17.21
CA ARG A 324 10.96 -19.30 -18.35
C ARG A 324 10.26 -18.00 -18.73
N VAL A 325 8.91 -17.99 -18.71
CA VAL A 325 8.16 -16.74 -18.93
C VAL A 325 8.53 -15.70 -17.87
N LEU A 326 8.53 -16.06 -16.58
CA LEU A 326 8.92 -15.13 -15.52
C LEU A 326 10.34 -14.57 -15.75
N GLU A 327 11.29 -15.41 -16.16
CA GLU A 327 12.65 -14.96 -16.45
C GLU A 327 12.70 -13.96 -17.62
N VAL A 328 11.93 -14.21 -18.69
CA VAL A 328 11.83 -13.28 -19.84
C VAL A 328 11.27 -11.95 -19.37
N LEU A 329 10.15 -11.94 -18.61
CA LEU A 329 9.50 -10.72 -18.15
C LEU A 329 10.36 -9.90 -17.18
N ILE A 330 11.02 -10.55 -16.22
CA ILE A 330 11.87 -9.89 -15.22
C ILE A 330 13.06 -9.17 -15.87
N ARG A 331 13.61 -9.70 -16.96
CA ARG A 331 14.80 -9.13 -17.64
C ARG A 331 14.47 -8.00 -18.61
N GLN A 332 13.18 -7.72 -18.87
CA GLN A 332 12.81 -6.68 -19.83
C GLN A 332 13.17 -5.27 -19.33
N PRO A 333 13.71 -4.40 -20.21
CA PRO A 333 13.94 -3.00 -19.88
C PRO A 333 12.66 -2.25 -19.46
N SER A 334 11.50 -2.62 -20.03
CA SER A 334 10.19 -2.08 -19.63
C SER A 334 9.85 -2.43 -18.18
N THR A 335 10.15 -3.65 -17.71
CA THR A 335 10.00 -4.04 -16.30
C THR A 335 10.89 -3.19 -15.39
N ALA A 336 12.16 -3.02 -15.76
CA ALA A 336 13.09 -2.18 -15.01
C ALA A 336 12.57 -0.76 -14.87
N ARG A 337 12.10 -0.15 -15.97
CA ARG A 337 11.54 1.21 -15.97
C ARG A 337 10.24 1.31 -15.19
N PHE A 338 9.34 0.34 -15.32
CA PHE A 338 8.07 0.31 -14.60
C PHE A 338 8.28 0.24 -13.09
N ILE A 339 9.13 -0.67 -12.62
CA ILE A 339 9.46 -0.83 -11.19
C ILE A 339 10.19 0.40 -10.66
N ALA A 340 11.16 0.94 -11.40
CA ALA A 340 11.84 2.19 -11.06
C ALA A 340 10.85 3.34 -10.89
N THR A 341 9.91 3.49 -11.84
CA THR A 341 8.86 4.53 -11.78
C THR A 341 8.01 4.41 -10.53
N LYS A 342 7.59 3.18 -10.16
CA LYS A 342 6.78 2.95 -8.96
C LYS A 342 7.57 3.25 -7.68
N LEU A 343 8.83 2.86 -7.57
CA LEU A 343 9.68 3.15 -6.42
C LEU A 343 9.96 4.66 -6.29
N VAL A 344 10.31 5.34 -7.38
CA VAL A 344 10.53 6.79 -7.36
C VAL A 344 9.24 7.53 -7.02
N ARG A 345 8.08 7.07 -7.53
CA ARG A 345 6.77 7.64 -7.13
C ARG A 345 6.52 7.47 -5.63
N ARG A 346 6.78 6.31 -5.08
CA ARG A 346 6.58 6.02 -3.65
C ARG A 346 7.40 6.94 -2.77
N PHE A 347 8.65 7.16 -3.11
CA PHE A 347 9.59 7.84 -2.21
C PHE A 347 9.83 9.31 -2.53
N VAL A 348 9.60 9.77 -3.75
CA VAL A 348 9.92 11.15 -4.16
C VAL A 348 8.68 12.01 -4.41
N SER A 349 7.94 11.74 -5.48
CA SER A 349 6.75 12.55 -5.82
C SER A 349 5.77 11.77 -6.70
N ASP A 350 4.51 12.24 -6.76
CA ASP A 350 3.47 11.66 -7.63
C ASP A 350 3.81 11.77 -9.13
N THR A 351 4.69 12.73 -9.47
CA THR A 351 5.29 12.86 -10.79
C THR A 351 6.79 12.55 -10.71
N PRO A 352 7.18 11.27 -10.92
CA PRO A 352 8.58 10.85 -10.79
C PRO A 352 9.51 11.60 -11.74
N PRO A 353 10.63 12.18 -11.27
CA PRO A 353 11.62 12.81 -12.13
C PRO A 353 12.24 11.80 -13.12
N PRO A 354 12.12 12.00 -14.45
CA PRO A 354 12.59 11.04 -15.43
C PRO A 354 14.08 10.68 -15.29
N PRO A 355 15.02 11.62 -15.02
CA PRO A 355 16.43 11.28 -14.86
C PRO A 355 16.69 10.32 -13.69
N LEU A 356 15.96 10.45 -12.58
CA LEU A 356 16.08 9.52 -11.46
C LEU A 356 15.49 8.15 -11.81
N VAL A 357 14.34 8.12 -12.49
CA VAL A 357 13.75 6.86 -12.99
C VAL A 357 14.74 6.11 -13.88
N ASP A 358 15.42 6.82 -14.79
CA ASP A 358 16.40 6.20 -15.70
C ASP A 358 17.60 5.62 -14.94
N ARG A 359 18.14 6.32 -13.93
CA ARG A 359 19.22 5.80 -13.07
C ARG A 359 18.80 4.58 -12.28
N VAL A 360 17.59 4.59 -11.70
CA VAL A 360 17.06 3.44 -10.93
C VAL A 360 16.78 2.26 -11.85
N ALA A 361 16.26 2.49 -13.07
CA ALA A 361 16.04 1.43 -14.06
C ALA A 361 17.36 0.80 -14.54
N ALA A 362 18.40 1.61 -14.78
CA ALA A 362 19.74 1.11 -15.08
C ALA A 362 20.30 0.26 -13.93
N THR A 363 20.08 0.71 -12.67
CA THR A 363 20.46 -0.05 -11.48
C THR A 363 19.71 -1.37 -11.38
N TYR A 364 18.42 -1.40 -11.69
CA TYR A 364 17.66 -2.66 -11.78
C TYR A 364 18.33 -3.66 -12.73
N LEU A 365 18.67 -3.23 -13.94
CA LEU A 365 19.26 -4.11 -14.95
C LEU A 365 20.65 -4.63 -14.54
N THR A 366 21.49 -3.78 -13.96
CA THR A 366 22.86 -4.13 -13.56
C THR A 366 22.92 -4.97 -12.29
N SER A 367 21.99 -4.75 -11.35
CA SER A 367 21.94 -5.49 -10.07
C SER A 367 21.07 -6.77 -10.13
N GLY A 368 20.39 -7.01 -11.27
CA GLY A 368 19.42 -8.11 -11.38
C GLY A 368 18.17 -7.88 -10.53
N GLY A 369 17.72 -6.62 -10.39
CA GLY A 369 16.53 -6.25 -9.67
C GLY A 369 16.70 -6.28 -8.13
N ASP A 370 17.91 -6.00 -7.62
CA ASP A 370 18.15 -5.87 -6.18
C ASP A 370 17.48 -4.61 -5.64
N ILE A 371 16.49 -4.81 -4.75
CA ILE A 371 15.64 -3.72 -4.24
C ILE A 371 16.43 -2.77 -3.34
N ARG A 372 17.30 -3.29 -2.47
CA ARG A 372 18.13 -2.46 -1.59
C ARG A 372 19.03 -1.52 -2.38
N THR A 373 19.64 -2.04 -3.45
CA THR A 373 20.52 -1.25 -4.33
C THR A 373 19.75 -0.15 -5.05
N MET A 374 18.54 -0.44 -5.56
CA MET A 374 17.69 0.58 -6.18
C MET A 374 17.26 1.66 -5.17
N LEU A 375 16.89 1.27 -3.96
CA LEU A 375 16.52 2.21 -2.89
C LEU A 375 17.70 3.10 -2.47
N ARG A 376 18.93 2.55 -2.39
CA ARG A 376 20.12 3.37 -2.14
C ARG A 376 20.30 4.47 -3.18
N VAL A 377 20.09 4.17 -4.47
CA VAL A 377 20.17 5.18 -5.54
C VAL A 377 19.12 6.27 -5.33
N ILE A 378 17.91 5.91 -4.94
CA ILE A 378 16.85 6.90 -4.64
C ILE A 378 17.24 7.76 -3.44
N PHE A 379 17.60 7.14 -2.30
CA PHE A 379 17.86 7.85 -1.05
C PHE A 379 19.16 8.67 -1.05
N ALA A 380 20.08 8.39 -1.98
CA ALA A 380 21.29 9.20 -2.19
C ALA A 380 21.09 10.30 -3.25
N SER A 381 19.95 10.37 -3.93
CA SER A 381 19.75 11.27 -5.05
C SER A 381 19.43 12.70 -4.62
N PRO A 382 19.89 13.72 -5.35
CA PRO A 382 19.51 15.11 -5.09
C PRO A 382 18.00 15.34 -5.26
N GLU A 383 17.32 14.63 -6.15
CA GLU A 383 15.87 14.73 -6.34
C GLU A 383 15.08 14.29 -5.11
N PHE A 384 15.60 13.33 -4.35
CA PHE A 384 14.98 12.91 -3.09
C PHE A 384 15.06 14.01 -2.03
N TYR A 385 16.16 14.76 -1.96
CA TYR A 385 16.36 15.84 -1.00
C TYR A 385 16.01 17.23 -1.53
N GLY A 386 15.40 17.33 -2.71
CA GLY A 386 14.96 18.61 -3.28
C GLY A 386 13.77 19.21 -2.51
N GLU A 387 13.67 20.53 -2.48
CA GLU A 387 12.52 21.25 -1.89
C GLU A 387 11.20 20.80 -2.51
N ASP A 388 11.18 20.47 -3.80
CA ASP A 388 10.00 19.98 -4.52
C ASP A 388 9.55 18.58 -4.04
N ALA A 389 10.44 17.79 -3.44
CA ALA A 389 10.12 16.49 -2.88
C ALA A 389 9.63 16.59 -1.43
N TYR A 390 9.99 17.66 -0.72
CA TYR A 390 9.62 17.84 0.67
C TYR A 390 8.12 18.04 0.84
N ARG A 391 7.48 17.15 1.60
CA ARG A 391 6.01 17.14 1.79
C ARG A 391 5.21 17.13 0.48
N ALA A 392 5.79 16.60 -0.59
CA ALA A 392 5.11 16.53 -1.89
C ALA A 392 3.99 15.47 -1.93
N LYS A 393 4.06 14.47 -1.08
CA LYS A 393 3.09 13.36 -1.05
C LYS A 393 2.03 13.57 0.04
N VAL A 394 0.78 13.26 -0.28
CA VAL A 394 -0.30 13.15 0.70
C VAL A 394 -0.23 11.77 1.34
N LYS A 395 -0.37 11.70 2.65
CA LYS A 395 -0.47 10.44 3.38
C LYS A 395 -1.72 9.68 2.96
N THR A 396 -1.62 8.38 2.72
CA THR A 396 -2.80 7.52 2.62
C THR A 396 -3.53 7.48 3.97
N PRO A 397 -4.77 7.00 4.05
CA PRO A 397 -5.45 6.82 5.35
C PRO A 397 -4.65 5.96 6.32
N PHE A 398 -4.00 4.90 5.85
CA PHE A 398 -3.15 4.05 6.67
C PHE A 398 -1.92 4.79 7.19
N GLU A 399 -1.21 5.51 6.32
CA GLU A 399 -0.07 6.35 6.73
C GLU A 399 -0.49 7.46 7.69
N PHE A 400 -1.67 8.04 7.51
CA PHE A 400 -2.19 9.07 8.39
C PHE A 400 -2.47 8.51 9.80
N VAL A 401 -3.20 7.39 9.89
CA VAL A 401 -3.51 6.74 11.17
C VAL A 401 -2.24 6.35 11.92
N ALA A 402 -1.33 5.62 11.26
CA ALA A 402 -0.08 5.19 11.87
C ALA A 402 0.79 6.39 12.31
N SER A 403 0.92 7.41 11.45
CA SER A 403 1.74 8.59 11.78
C SER A 403 1.14 9.44 12.89
N ALA A 404 -0.19 9.54 13.01
CA ALA A 404 -0.83 10.26 14.10
C ALA A 404 -0.57 9.60 15.46
N VAL A 405 -0.70 8.27 15.53
CA VAL A 405 -0.38 7.50 16.74
C VAL A 405 1.09 7.66 17.12
N ARG A 406 2.00 7.53 16.15
CA ARG A 406 3.45 7.69 16.37
C ARG A 406 3.81 9.11 16.81
N ALA A 407 3.29 10.14 16.15
CA ALA A 407 3.58 11.54 16.47
C ALA A 407 3.12 11.94 17.88
N LEU A 408 2.01 11.36 18.36
CA LEU A 408 1.54 11.56 19.72
C LEU A 408 2.36 10.76 20.77
N GLY A 409 3.35 9.97 20.35
CA GLY A 409 4.12 9.13 21.25
C GLY A 409 3.32 7.99 21.89
N ALA A 410 2.16 7.67 21.31
CA ALA A 410 1.30 6.63 21.82
C ALA A 410 1.86 5.23 21.56
N THR A 411 1.51 4.28 22.44
CA THR A 411 1.81 2.85 22.26
C THR A 411 0.53 2.05 22.07
N VAL A 412 0.62 0.97 21.31
CA VAL A 412 -0.52 0.13 20.95
C VAL A 412 -0.22 -1.35 21.20
N ASP A 413 -1.24 -2.07 21.66
CA ASP A 413 -1.25 -3.53 21.71
C ASP A 413 -2.02 -4.11 20.50
N ALA A 414 -2.09 -5.44 20.41
CA ALA A 414 -2.83 -6.11 19.37
C ALA A 414 -4.32 -5.72 19.33
N HIS A 415 -4.93 -5.43 20.49
CA HIS A 415 -6.35 -5.07 20.57
C HIS A 415 -6.60 -3.62 20.11
N ALA A 416 -5.73 -2.70 20.48
CA ALA A 416 -5.76 -1.32 19.98
C ALA A 416 -5.59 -1.29 18.45
N ALA A 417 -4.75 -2.16 17.91
CA ALA A 417 -4.48 -2.26 16.48
C ALA A 417 -5.71 -2.65 15.65
N PHE A 418 -6.66 -3.45 16.18
CA PHE A 418 -7.95 -3.71 15.51
C PHE A 418 -8.79 -2.44 15.35
N ASP A 419 -8.84 -1.61 16.39
CA ASP A 419 -9.60 -0.36 16.37
C ASP A 419 -8.99 0.64 15.39
N LEU A 420 -7.66 0.73 15.33
CA LEU A 420 -6.94 1.58 14.38
C LEU A 420 -7.07 1.10 12.93
N ALA A 421 -7.03 -0.22 12.70
CA ALA A 421 -7.28 -0.79 11.37
C ALA A 421 -8.71 -0.50 10.89
N ARG A 422 -9.70 -0.53 11.80
CA ARG A 422 -11.07 -0.12 11.50
C ARG A 422 -11.15 1.37 11.16
N ALA A 423 -10.48 2.23 11.93
CA ALA A 423 -10.42 3.66 11.64
C ALA A 423 -9.80 3.95 10.26
N THR A 424 -8.74 3.21 9.89
CA THR A 424 -8.15 3.27 8.54
C THR A 424 -9.18 2.95 7.44
N ALA A 425 -9.99 1.92 7.66
CA ALA A 425 -11.07 1.55 6.74
C ALA A 425 -12.17 2.61 6.66
N GLU A 426 -12.55 3.22 7.78
CA GLU A 426 -13.56 4.29 7.86
C GLU A 426 -13.09 5.57 7.14
N ILE A 427 -11.79 5.86 7.12
CA ILE A 427 -11.22 6.98 6.35
C ILE A 427 -11.18 6.66 4.84
N GLY A 428 -11.21 5.37 4.44
CA GLY A 428 -11.34 4.97 3.04
C GLY A 428 -10.31 3.96 2.53
N GLU A 429 -9.45 3.39 3.38
CA GLU A 429 -8.44 2.39 2.98
C GLU A 429 -8.56 1.11 3.81
N PRO A 430 -9.62 0.28 3.59
CA PRO A 430 -9.72 -1.00 4.28
C PRO A 430 -8.59 -1.94 3.85
N LEU A 431 -7.64 -2.20 4.76
CA LEU A 431 -6.42 -2.98 4.50
C LEU A 431 -6.75 -4.37 3.93
N TYR A 432 -6.03 -4.81 2.89
CA TYR A 432 -6.21 -6.08 2.16
C TYR A 432 -7.57 -6.22 1.44
N GLN A 433 -8.30 -5.11 1.26
CA GLN A 433 -9.64 -5.11 0.65
C GLN A 433 -9.69 -4.35 -0.69
N ALA A 434 -8.56 -3.99 -1.28
CA ALA A 434 -8.53 -3.46 -2.63
C ALA A 434 -9.03 -4.53 -3.61
N GLN A 435 -10.15 -4.24 -4.27
CA GLN A 435 -10.78 -5.21 -5.19
C GLN A 435 -10.05 -5.34 -6.53
N PRO A 436 -9.58 -4.23 -7.16
CA PRO A 436 -8.88 -4.33 -8.43
C PRO A 436 -7.44 -4.85 -8.25
N PRO A 437 -6.89 -5.59 -9.22
CA PRO A 437 -5.51 -6.09 -9.18
C PRO A 437 -4.46 -4.99 -9.09
N THR A 438 -4.78 -3.77 -9.49
CA THR A 438 -3.90 -2.59 -9.37
C THR A 438 -3.55 -2.22 -7.93
N GLY A 439 -4.30 -2.73 -6.93
CA GLY A 439 -4.22 -2.27 -5.55
C GLY A 439 -4.78 -0.85 -5.36
N TYR A 440 -4.44 -0.22 -4.25
CA TYR A 440 -4.77 1.17 -3.95
C TYR A 440 -3.86 2.14 -4.72
N PRO A 441 -4.39 3.29 -5.19
CA PRO A 441 -3.58 4.28 -5.91
C PRO A 441 -2.53 4.94 -5.03
N ASP A 442 -1.29 5.09 -5.52
CA ASP A 442 -0.23 5.88 -4.88
C ASP A 442 -0.16 7.29 -5.48
N ARG A 443 -1.27 8.04 -5.37
CA ARG A 443 -1.41 9.41 -5.84
C ARG A 443 -2.34 10.21 -4.92
N ALA A 444 -2.04 11.49 -4.73
CA ALA A 444 -2.76 12.39 -3.82
C ALA A 444 -4.25 12.48 -4.13
N GLU A 445 -4.64 12.52 -5.41
CA GLU A 445 -6.03 12.72 -5.84
C GLU A 445 -6.98 11.64 -5.31
N ALA A 446 -6.48 10.45 -5.07
CA ALA A 446 -7.29 9.35 -4.54
C ALA A 446 -7.67 9.52 -3.06
N TRP A 447 -6.96 10.38 -2.32
CA TRP A 447 -7.03 10.47 -0.86
C TRP A 447 -7.51 11.83 -0.32
N VAL A 448 -7.77 12.81 -1.19
CA VAL A 448 -8.14 14.19 -0.81
C VAL A 448 -9.57 14.53 -1.25
N SER A 449 -10.56 13.83 -0.72
CA SER A 449 -11.96 14.23 -0.83
C SER A 449 -12.43 14.93 0.46
N SER A 450 -13.48 15.76 0.37
CA SER A 450 -14.06 16.42 1.55
C SER A 450 -14.47 15.42 2.62
N GLY A 451 -15.05 14.28 2.23
CA GLY A 451 -15.42 13.21 3.15
C GLY A 451 -14.21 12.56 3.83
N ALA A 452 -13.13 12.30 3.08
CA ALA A 452 -11.90 11.75 3.65
C ALA A 452 -11.23 12.73 4.62
N LEU A 453 -11.19 14.02 4.29
CA LEU A 453 -10.65 15.04 5.20
C LEU A 453 -11.45 15.15 6.49
N LEU A 454 -12.79 15.16 6.42
CA LEU A 454 -13.65 15.15 7.59
C LEU A 454 -13.43 13.90 8.45
N ALA A 455 -13.33 12.73 7.84
CA ALA A 455 -13.05 11.48 8.56
C ALA A 455 -11.69 11.51 9.27
N ARG A 456 -10.65 12.07 8.63
CA ARG A 456 -9.31 12.27 9.24
C ARG A 456 -9.38 13.23 10.44
N MET A 457 -10.11 14.34 10.33
CA MET A 457 -10.30 15.28 11.45
C MET A 457 -11.02 14.62 12.61
N ASN A 458 -12.10 13.87 12.35
CA ASN A 458 -12.83 13.12 13.36
C ASN A 458 -11.95 12.07 14.05
N PHE A 459 -11.11 11.36 13.28
CA PHE A 459 -10.14 10.42 13.84
C PHE A 459 -9.11 11.13 14.72
N ALA A 460 -8.50 12.23 14.25
CA ALA A 460 -7.54 13.01 15.02
C ALA A 460 -8.13 13.49 16.36
N GLN A 461 -9.36 14.00 16.32
CA GLN A 461 -10.09 14.43 17.53
C GLN A 461 -10.36 13.25 18.47
N ALA A 462 -10.80 12.11 17.93
CA ALA A 462 -11.08 10.92 18.73
C ALA A 462 -9.80 10.34 19.37
N LEU A 463 -8.71 10.31 18.62
CA LEU A 463 -7.41 9.81 19.08
C LEU A 463 -6.86 10.70 20.20
N ALA A 464 -6.72 12.00 19.94
CA ALA A 464 -6.14 12.95 20.89
C ALA A 464 -6.97 13.08 22.18
N SER A 465 -8.30 12.90 22.09
CA SER A 465 -9.22 12.93 23.26
C SER A 465 -9.28 11.60 24.02
N GLY A 466 -8.43 10.60 23.70
CA GLY A 466 -8.41 9.31 24.39
C GLY A 466 -9.65 8.43 24.14
N ARG A 467 -10.43 8.67 23.06
CA ARG A 467 -11.58 7.83 22.70
C ARG A 467 -11.21 6.48 22.14
N TYR A 468 -9.91 6.18 22.02
CA TYR A 468 -9.36 4.85 21.78
C TYR A 468 -8.76 4.32 23.09
N PRO A 469 -9.54 3.70 23.98
CA PRO A 469 -9.14 3.43 25.36
C PRO A 469 -7.98 2.45 25.52
N ARG A 470 -7.66 1.72 24.44
CA ARG A 470 -6.54 0.77 24.39
C ARG A 470 -5.27 1.36 23.77
N VAL A 471 -5.34 2.58 23.25
CA VAL A 471 -4.18 3.34 22.81
C VAL A 471 -3.65 4.10 24.02
N ALA A 472 -2.47 3.71 24.51
CA ALA A 472 -1.87 4.40 25.64
C ALA A 472 -1.25 5.72 25.18
N LEU A 473 -1.85 6.83 25.59
CA LEU A 473 -1.52 8.18 25.18
C LEU A 473 -1.43 9.10 26.38
N ASP A 474 -0.35 9.88 26.45
CA ASP A 474 -0.19 11.01 27.36
C ASP A 474 0.06 12.31 26.57
N PRO A 475 -1.02 13.08 26.24
CA PRO A 475 -0.87 14.34 25.53
C PRO A 475 -0.04 15.38 26.31
N GLY A 476 0.00 15.28 27.64
CA GLY A 476 0.79 16.17 28.49
C GLY A 476 2.29 16.09 28.24
N SER A 477 2.78 14.90 27.86
CA SER A 477 4.20 14.70 27.53
C SER A 477 4.67 15.53 26.33
N LEU A 478 3.79 15.82 25.38
CA LEU A 478 4.10 16.62 24.18
C LEU A 478 4.36 18.10 24.51
N VAL A 479 3.82 18.58 25.60
CA VAL A 479 3.93 19.98 26.04
C VAL A 479 4.74 20.12 27.34
N ALA A 480 5.53 19.11 27.68
CA ALA A 480 6.37 19.14 28.86
C ALA A 480 7.27 20.38 28.88
N GLY A 481 7.26 21.12 29.99
CA GLY A 481 8.00 22.36 30.17
C GLY A 481 7.36 23.62 29.57
N ALA A 482 6.17 23.53 28.92
CA ALA A 482 5.41 24.69 28.49
C ALA A 482 4.59 25.27 29.67
N ASP A 483 4.41 26.60 29.67
CA ASP A 483 3.42 27.22 30.54
C ASP A 483 1.99 26.93 30.02
N LEU A 484 1.29 26.04 30.71
CA LEU A 484 -0.07 25.64 30.33
C LEU A 484 -1.10 26.75 30.44
N ARG A 485 -0.75 27.89 31.04
CA ARG A 485 -1.58 29.11 31.10
C ARG A 485 -1.41 29.99 29.86
N SER A 486 -0.37 29.72 29.05
CA SER A 486 -0.11 30.41 27.80
C SER A 486 -0.50 29.50 26.62
N PRO A 487 -1.68 29.71 26.00
CA PRO A 487 -2.11 28.92 24.84
C PRO A 487 -1.11 28.96 23.70
N ASP A 488 -0.44 30.09 23.48
CA ASP A 488 0.60 30.24 22.46
C ASP A 488 1.83 29.36 22.76
N ALA A 489 2.29 29.29 24.02
CA ALA A 489 3.39 28.44 24.40
C ALA A 489 3.06 26.94 24.23
N VAL A 490 1.83 26.55 24.53
CA VAL A 490 1.32 25.19 24.28
C VAL A 490 1.25 24.89 22.80
N LEU A 491 0.73 25.83 21.99
CA LEU A 491 0.68 25.68 20.52
C LEU A 491 2.07 25.53 19.93
N ASP A 492 3.03 26.39 20.30
CA ASP A 492 4.41 26.34 19.81
C ASP A 492 5.06 24.98 20.12
N ARG A 493 4.80 24.47 21.32
CA ARG A 493 5.32 23.17 21.74
C ARG A 493 4.71 22.03 20.92
N LEU A 494 3.39 22.04 20.69
CA LEU A 494 2.70 21.06 19.85
C LEU A 494 3.13 21.12 18.38
N LEU A 495 3.28 22.33 17.83
CA LEU A 495 3.82 22.50 16.49
C LEU A 495 5.25 21.97 16.38
N GLY A 496 6.07 22.21 17.40
CA GLY A 496 7.43 21.64 17.48
C GLY A 496 7.41 20.10 17.48
N ALA A 497 6.56 19.52 18.32
CA ALA A 497 6.47 18.06 18.48
C ALA A 497 5.86 17.33 17.27
N LEU A 498 4.75 17.84 16.70
CA LEU A 498 3.94 17.12 15.72
C LEU A 498 4.35 17.42 14.27
N VAL A 499 4.82 18.63 13.97
CA VAL A 499 5.21 19.09 12.62
C VAL A 499 6.58 19.76 12.59
N ALA A 500 7.38 19.56 13.64
CA ALA A 500 8.74 20.11 13.81
C ALA A 500 8.82 21.65 13.66
N GLY A 501 7.80 22.36 14.10
CA GLY A 501 7.71 23.81 14.00
C GLY A 501 7.51 24.36 12.58
N GLN A 502 7.33 23.47 11.60
CA GLN A 502 7.28 23.86 10.19
C GLN A 502 5.82 23.95 9.72
N THR A 503 5.19 25.07 10.04
CA THR A 503 3.86 25.43 9.58
C THR A 503 3.91 26.67 8.70
N SER A 504 2.95 26.80 7.78
CA SER A 504 2.72 28.05 7.07
C SER A 504 2.23 29.15 8.04
N GLY A 505 2.47 30.40 7.69
CA GLY A 505 1.92 31.54 8.44
C GLY A 505 0.38 31.50 8.52
N GLU A 506 -0.27 31.03 7.45
CA GLU A 506 -1.72 30.86 7.39
C GLU A 506 -2.20 29.76 8.37
N THR A 507 -1.63 28.57 8.34
CA THR A 507 -1.97 27.49 9.29
C THR A 507 -1.74 27.94 10.72
N ARG A 508 -0.62 28.61 11.03
CA ARG A 508 -0.35 29.12 12.36
C ARG A 508 -1.40 30.16 12.80
N ALA A 509 -1.77 31.10 11.91
CA ALA A 509 -2.80 32.10 12.20
C ALA A 509 -4.17 31.47 12.48
N VAL A 510 -4.57 30.47 11.69
CA VAL A 510 -5.82 29.72 11.89
C VAL A 510 -5.82 29.01 13.25
N LEU A 511 -4.72 28.32 13.59
CA LEU A 511 -4.57 27.64 14.88
C LEU A 511 -4.57 28.62 16.04
N ALA A 512 -3.87 29.75 15.92
CA ALA A 512 -3.83 30.80 16.94
C ALA A 512 -5.22 31.44 17.16
N ALA A 513 -6.00 31.65 16.10
CA ALA A 513 -7.37 32.17 16.22
C ALA A 513 -8.31 31.22 17.01
N GLN A 514 -8.04 29.92 16.98
CA GLN A 514 -8.80 28.94 17.76
C GLN A 514 -8.47 29.01 19.26
N LEU A 515 -7.28 29.50 19.63
CA LEU A 515 -6.86 29.59 21.05
C LEU A 515 -7.76 30.50 21.88
N THR A 516 -8.41 31.47 21.25
CA THR A 516 -9.33 32.41 21.91
C THR A 516 -10.77 31.86 22.02
N SER A 517 -11.04 30.70 21.41
CA SER A 517 -12.39 30.11 21.50
C SER A 517 -12.63 29.50 22.90
N GLU A 518 -13.83 29.69 23.44
CA GLU A 518 -14.26 29.10 24.72
C GLU A 518 -14.15 27.57 24.73
N GLU A 519 -14.11 26.96 23.56
CA GLU A 519 -13.95 25.52 23.39
C GLU A 519 -12.54 25.01 23.74
N ILE A 520 -11.50 25.83 23.56
CA ILE A 520 -10.09 25.46 23.82
C ILE A 520 -9.64 25.92 25.22
N THR A 521 -10.25 26.98 25.74
CA THR A 521 -9.96 27.52 27.07
C THR A 521 -11.08 27.21 28.06
N ARG A 522 -11.34 25.93 28.36
CA ARG A 522 -12.37 25.56 29.32
C ARG A 522 -11.85 25.56 30.76
N SER A 523 -12.62 26.26 31.64
CA SER A 523 -12.73 25.91 33.07
C SER A 523 -13.81 24.84 33.20
N GLY A 524 -13.56 23.73 33.88
CA GLY A 524 -14.63 22.80 34.26
C GLY A 524 -15.65 23.52 35.17
N PRO A 525 -16.91 23.06 35.23
CA PRO A 525 -17.95 23.68 36.07
C PRO A 525 -17.57 23.75 37.56
N ASP A 526 -16.63 22.94 38.03
CA ASP A 526 -16.11 22.90 39.39
C ASP A 526 -14.71 23.53 39.56
N ASP A 527 -14.08 24.01 38.46
CA ASP A 527 -12.70 24.50 38.47
C ASP A 527 -12.68 26.01 38.77
N ARG A 528 -12.33 26.36 39.99
CA ARG A 528 -12.16 27.77 40.44
C ARG A 528 -10.78 28.34 40.03
N GLY A 529 -10.00 27.61 39.26
CA GLY A 529 -8.68 28.01 38.77
C GLY A 529 -8.74 28.77 37.44
N PRO A 530 -7.61 29.37 36.99
CA PRO A 530 -7.53 29.97 35.66
C PRO A 530 -7.74 28.92 34.59
N ALA A 531 -8.42 29.29 33.50
CA ALA A 531 -8.68 28.43 32.36
C ALA A 531 -7.37 27.78 31.85
N LYS A 532 -7.40 26.45 31.64
CA LYS A 532 -6.27 25.70 31.11
C LYS A 532 -6.51 25.38 29.64
N THR A 533 -5.46 25.40 28.85
CA THR A 533 -5.50 25.04 27.43
C THR A 533 -5.84 23.55 27.26
N ASP A 534 -6.82 23.23 26.43
CA ASP A 534 -7.16 21.86 26.05
C ASP A 534 -6.13 21.31 25.05
N ILE A 535 -5.10 20.64 25.58
CA ILE A 535 -3.99 20.07 24.81
C ILE A 535 -4.50 19.07 23.76
N ALA A 536 -5.51 18.26 24.10
CA ALA A 536 -6.04 17.24 23.21
C ALA A 536 -6.70 17.85 21.97
N LYS A 537 -7.50 18.91 22.15
CA LYS A 537 -8.11 19.61 21.02
C LYS A 537 -7.08 20.31 20.15
N LEU A 538 -6.10 20.98 20.74
CA LEU A 538 -5.01 21.60 19.98
C LEU A 538 -4.20 20.56 19.20
N ALA A 539 -3.83 19.45 19.82
CA ALA A 539 -3.14 18.36 19.13
C ALA A 539 -3.98 17.83 17.96
N ALA A 540 -5.29 17.64 18.14
CA ALA A 540 -6.18 17.22 17.06
C ALA A 540 -6.21 18.22 15.89
N LEU A 541 -6.24 19.52 16.16
CA LEU A 541 -6.18 20.56 15.13
C LEU A 541 -4.84 20.53 14.35
N VAL A 542 -3.72 20.34 15.05
CA VAL A 542 -2.40 20.21 14.40
C VAL A 542 -2.33 18.95 13.53
N LEU A 543 -2.86 17.80 14.02
CA LEU A 543 -2.97 16.57 13.21
C LEU A 543 -3.88 16.75 11.98
N GLY A 544 -4.89 17.63 12.08
CA GLY A 544 -5.76 18.01 10.97
C GLY A 544 -5.13 18.97 9.96
N SER A 545 -3.98 19.59 10.27
CA SER A 545 -3.36 20.61 9.43
C SER A 545 -2.84 20.05 8.10
N PRO A 546 -2.75 20.90 7.05
CA PRO A 546 -2.18 20.48 5.76
C PRO A 546 -0.76 19.93 5.88
N GLU A 547 0.03 20.47 6.79
CA GLU A 547 1.42 20.08 7.01
C GLU A 547 1.52 18.65 7.59
N PHE A 548 0.61 18.27 8.47
CA PHE A 548 0.59 16.91 9.00
C PHE A 548 -0.01 15.90 8.02
N GLN A 549 -0.94 16.32 7.14
CA GLN A 549 -1.54 15.46 6.12
C GLN A 549 -0.53 15.02 5.04
N ARG A 550 0.63 15.67 4.96
CA ARG A 550 1.68 15.42 3.95
C ARG A 550 2.90 14.75 4.56
N ARG A 551 3.67 14.12 3.68
CA ARG A 551 4.95 13.47 3.99
C ARG A 551 6.02 13.76 2.93
#